data_daa20071fc9fb7ad5510890accffaaf7
#
_entry.id   daa20071fc9fb7ad5510890accffaaf7
#
_cell.length_a   1.000
_cell.length_b   1.000
_cell.length_c   1.000
_cell.angle_alpha   90.00
_cell.angle_beta   90.00
_cell.angle_gamma   90.00
#
_symmetry.space_group_name_H-M   'P 1'
#
loop_
_entity.id
_entity.type
_entity.pdbx_description
1 polymer ?
#
loop_
_entity_poly.entity_id
_entity_poly.type
_entity_poly.pdbx_seq_one_letter_code
_entity_poly.pdbx_strand_id
1 'polypeptide(L)'
;GQQGLQVKFDAGWRGTTDDLRLLVRVPGVMVVSMHGVKLDAEALSIIGRMRNVARIELYGTGVDDEKVAVLAAKLPDAQIEVRRGGKLGVAGHPNIGPCQITLVQPDSAADKAGIQVGDIVTKIDGVDVANFQELTERVGTRGPGEKLELEISRGPPAGPPERIVRTVQLDAW
;
A
#
# COMPACT_ATOMS: atom_id res chain seq x y z
N GLY A 1 -20.14 17.74 16.43
CA GLY A 1 -18.76 17.61 15.99
C GLY A 1 -18.64 17.94 14.52
N GLN A 2 -17.76 18.86 14.13
CA GLN A 2 -17.47 19.13 12.73
C GLN A 2 -16.80 17.88 12.15
N GLN A 3 -17.48 17.19 11.24
CA GLN A 3 -16.85 16.17 10.42
C GLN A 3 -15.92 16.88 9.45
N GLY A 4 -14.61 16.67 9.57
CA GLY A 4 -13.63 17.21 8.65
C GLY A 4 -13.79 16.62 7.25
N LEU A 5 -13.45 17.39 6.22
CA LEU A 5 -13.49 16.93 4.84
C LEU A 5 -12.37 15.89 4.60
N GLN A 6 -12.74 14.82 3.94
CA GLN A 6 -11.78 13.87 3.35
C GLN A 6 -11.75 14.08 1.84
N VAL A 7 -10.55 14.22 1.29
CA VAL A 7 -10.32 14.32 -0.15
C VAL A 7 -9.49 13.15 -0.59
N LYS A 8 -9.99 12.41 -1.59
CA LYS A 8 -9.29 11.25 -2.16
C LYS A 8 -8.98 11.49 -3.63
N PHE A 9 -7.74 11.21 -3.99
CA PHE A 9 -7.25 11.14 -5.37
C PHE A 9 -6.87 9.69 -5.66
N ASP A 10 -7.26 9.20 -6.81
CA ASP A 10 -6.91 7.87 -7.29
C ASP A 10 -6.06 7.94 -8.57
N ALA A 11 -5.64 6.79 -9.09
CA ALA A 11 -4.82 6.69 -10.29
C ALA A 11 -5.48 7.29 -11.57
N GLY A 12 -6.77 7.52 -11.54
CA GLY A 12 -7.52 8.20 -12.60
C GLY A 12 -7.40 9.72 -12.58
N TRP A 13 -6.88 10.30 -11.50
CA TRP A 13 -6.72 11.75 -11.39
C TRP A 13 -5.80 12.30 -12.48
N ARG A 14 -6.26 13.34 -13.18
CA ARG A 14 -5.56 14.00 -14.29
C ARG A 14 -5.22 15.47 -13.98
N GLY A 15 -5.38 15.87 -12.72
CA GLY A 15 -5.06 17.21 -12.27
C GLY A 15 -3.55 17.49 -12.28
N THR A 16 -3.23 18.76 -12.08
CA THR A 16 -1.89 19.31 -12.05
C THR A 16 -1.49 19.76 -10.64
N THR A 17 -0.26 20.23 -10.47
CA THR A 17 0.18 20.90 -9.23
C THR A 17 -0.64 22.15 -8.92
N ASP A 18 -1.19 22.83 -9.93
CA ASP A 18 -2.09 23.98 -9.71
C ASP A 18 -3.40 23.56 -9.06
N ASP A 19 -3.94 22.41 -9.40
CA ASP A 19 -5.13 21.87 -8.75
C ASP A 19 -4.84 21.53 -7.27
N LEU A 20 -3.64 21.01 -6.96
CA LEU A 20 -3.21 20.81 -5.57
C LEU A 20 -3.06 22.14 -4.80
N ARG A 21 -2.65 23.23 -5.47
CA ARG A 21 -2.62 24.54 -4.84
C ARG A 21 -4.03 25.04 -4.46
N LEU A 22 -5.04 24.69 -5.25
CA LEU A 22 -6.42 24.97 -4.90
C LEU A 22 -6.86 24.18 -3.66
N LEU A 23 -6.49 22.89 -3.57
CA LEU A 23 -6.79 22.06 -2.41
C LEU A 23 -6.29 22.67 -1.09
N VAL A 24 -5.09 23.25 -1.09
CA VAL A 24 -4.50 23.90 0.11
C VAL A 24 -5.38 25.05 0.63
N ARG A 25 -6.19 25.66 -0.25
CA ARG A 25 -7.09 26.76 0.10
C ARG A 25 -8.47 26.31 0.57
N VAL A 26 -8.79 25.01 0.44
CA VAL A 26 -10.08 24.48 0.88
C VAL A 26 -10.08 24.35 2.41
N PRO A 27 -10.97 25.04 3.13
CA PRO A 27 -11.01 24.94 4.57
C PRO A 27 -11.61 23.60 5.01
N GLY A 28 -11.15 23.12 6.18
CA GLY A 28 -11.73 21.94 6.82
C GLY A 28 -11.28 20.59 6.23
N VAL A 29 -10.30 20.55 5.32
CA VAL A 29 -9.72 19.29 4.86
C VAL A 29 -8.87 18.72 5.98
N MET A 30 -9.29 17.58 6.51
CA MET A 30 -8.61 16.88 7.59
C MET A 30 -7.89 15.61 7.12
N VAL A 31 -8.37 14.97 6.06
CA VAL A 31 -7.76 13.76 5.51
C VAL A 31 -7.52 13.93 4.02
N VAL A 32 -6.30 13.65 3.58
CA VAL A 32 -5.92 13.62 2.17
C VAL A 32 -5.39 12.22 1.84
N SER A 33 -6.08 11.55 0.93
CA SER A 33 -5.70 10.21 0.48
C SER A 33 -5.28 10.27 -0.99
N MET A 34 -4.06 9.85 -1.28
CA MET A 34 -3.51 9.80 -2.63
C MET A 34 -3.10 8.36 -2.97
N HIS A 35 -3.87 7.74 -3.86
CA HIS A 35 -3.71 6.34 -4.23
C HIS A 35 -3.31 6.21 -5.69
N GLY A 36 -2.10 5.70 -5.96
CA GLY A 36 -1.58 5.53 -7.32
C GLY A 36 -1.25 6.83 -8.07
N VAL A 37 -1.34 7.97 -7.41
CA VAL A 37 -0.98 9.29 -7.95
C VAL A 37 0.51 9.49 -7.83
N LYS A 38 1.21 9.74 -8.92
CA LYS A 38 2.65 10.06 -8.88
C LYS A 38 2.86 11.46 -8.33
N LEU A 39 3.63 11.55 -7.25
CA LEU A 39 3.93 12.80 -6.57
C LEU A 39 5.40 13.16 -6.73
N ASP A 40 5.66 14.33 -7.28
CA ASP A 40 6.99 14.93 -7.34
C ASP A 40 7.27 15.81 -6.11
N ALA A 41 8.46 16.38 -6.06
CA ALA A 41 8.88 17.24 -4.95
C ALA A 41 8.02 18.51 -4.85
N GLU A 42 7.54 19.04 -5.99
CA GLU A 42 6.69 20.24 -6.00
C GLU A 42 5.30 19.92 -5.41
N ALA A 43 4.68 18.82 -5.82
CA ALA A 43 3.40 18.38 -5.27
C ALA A 43 3.46 18.18 -3.76
N LEU A 44 4.52 17.53 -3.26
CA LEU A 44 4.74 17.35 -1.82
C LEU A 44 4.98 18.66 -1.08
N SER A 45 5.71 19.61 -1.71
CA SER A 45 5.87 20.95 -1.14
C SER A 45 4.56 21.69 -0.99
N ILE A 46 3.64 21.53 -1.94
CA ILE A 46 2.30 22.12 -1.90
C ILE A 46 1.46 21.47 -0.80
N ILE A 47 1.42 20.13 -0.73
CA ILE A 47 0.72 19.40 0.33
C ILE A 47 1.24 19.81 1.72
N GLY A 48 2.55 19.99 1.85
CA GLY A 48 3.19 20.44 3.09
C GLY A 48 2.79 21.85 3.56
N ARG A 49 2.01 22.61 2.77
CA ARG A 49 1.45 23.91 3.16
C ARG A 49 0.02 23.80 3.70
N MET A 50 -0.57 22.61 3.72
CA MET A 50 -1.91 22.42 4.26
C MET A 50 -1.94 22.72 5.75
N ARG A 51 -3.04 23.32 6.20
CA ARG A 51 -3.26 23.61 7.63
C ARG A 51 -4.36 22.69 8.15
N ASN A 52 -4.17 22.23 9.38
CA ASN A 52 -5.16 21.40 10.09
C ASN A 52 -5.45 20.04 9.44
N VAL A 53 -4.56 19.56 8.57
CA VAL A 53 -4.64 18.18 8.10
C VAL A 53 -4.21 17.24 9.22
N ALA A 54 -5.06 16.26 9.55
CA ALA A 54 -4.80 15.28 10.61
C ALA A 54 -4.17 14.01 10.07
N ARG A 55 -4.47 13.65 8.79
CA ARG A 55 -3.97 12.42 8.18
C ARG A 55 -3.70 12.60 6.68
N ILE A 56 -2.59 12.02 6.25
CA ILE A 56 -2.19 11.94 4.83
C ILE A 56 -1.86 10.48 4.51
N GLU A 57 -2.49 9.95 3.48
CA GLU A 57 -2.28 8.60 2.97
C GLU A 57 -1.60 8.67 1.59
N LEU A 58 -0.41 8.11 1.48
CA LEU A 58 0.41 8.12 0.27
C LEU A 58 0.63 6.67 -0.19
N TYR A 59 -0.35 6.11 -0.92
CA TYR A 59 -0.33 4.71 -1.35
C TYR A 59 0.03 4.59 -2.83
N GLY A 60 1.14 3.91 -3.13
CA GLY A 60 1.60 3.72 -4.51
C GLY A 60 1.99 5.03 -5.23
N THR A 61 2.39 6.06 -4.48
CA THR A 61 2.66 7.40 -5.01
C THR A 61 4.08 7.59 -5.53
N GLY A 62 4.99 6.63 -5.27
CA GLY A 62 6.40 6.72 -5.66
C GLY A 62 7.25 7.62 -4.76
N VAL A 63 6.74 8.00 -3.59
CA VAL A 63 7.46 8.86 -2.63
C VAL A 63 8.45 8.01 -1.83
N ASP A 64 9.70 8.47 -1.75
CA ASP A 64 10.78 7.88 -0.95
C ASP A 64 10.77 8.36 0.51
N ASP A 65 11.60 7.73 1.35
CA ASP A 65 11.69 8.06 2.79
C ASP A 65 12.18 9.49 3.04
N GLU A 66 13.09 10.00 2.21
CA GLU A 66 13.61 11.35 2.34
C GLU A 66 12.50 12.39 2.14
N LYS A 67 11.71 12.23 1.09
CA LYS A 67 10.57 13.11 0.81
C LYS A 67 9.48 13.01 1.87
N VAL A 68 9.23 11.80 2.40
CA VAL A 68 8.30 11.59 3.52
C VAL A 68 8.79 12.33 4.76
N ALA A 69 10.08 12.25 5.09
CA ALA A 69 10.66 12.98 6.24
C ALA A 69 10.53 14.50 6.10
N VAL A 70 10.76 15.04 4.89
CA VAL A 70 10.56 16.48 4.60
C VAL A 70 9.10 16.88 4.78
N LEU A 71 8.16 16.07 4.32
CA LEU A 71 6.73 16.31 4.49
C LEU A 71 6.32 16.27 5.96
N ALA A 72 6.79 15.28 6.72
CA ALA A 72 6.53 15.13 8.14
C ALA A 72 7.06 16.33 8.95
N ALA A 73 8.24 16.86 8.60
CA ALA A 73 8.80 18.06 9.22
C ALA A 73 7.93 19.30 9.01
N LYS A 74 7.22 19.39 7.87
CA LYS A 74 6.30 20.49 7.57
C LYS A 74 4.94 20.35 8.23
N LEU A 75 4.53 19.12 8.55
CA LEU A 75 3.23 18.76 9.10
C LEU A 75 3.40 17.89 10.36
N PRO A 76 3.97 18.44 11.45
CA PRO A 76 4.33 17.67 12.63
C PRO A 76 3.12 17.06 13.36
N ASP A 77 1.93 17.62 13.19
CA ASP A 77 0.69 17.16 13.83
C ASP A 77 -0.10 16.16 12.95
N ALA A 78 0.34 15.95 11.70
CA ALA A 78 -0.34 15.04 10.77
C ALA A 78 0.22 13.63 10.86
N GLN A 79 -0.67 12.65 10.89
CA GLN A 79 -0.29 11.25 10.70
C GLN A 79 -0.07 10.99 9.20
N ILE A 80 1.15 10.64 8.82
CA ILE A 80 1.49 10.29 7.43
C ILE A 80 1.62 8.78 7.31
N GLU A 81 0.76 8.17 6.52
CA GLU A 81 0.78 6.74 6.21
C GLU A 81 1.25 6.53 4.79
N VAL A 82 2.28 5.70 4.62
CA VAL A 82 2.88 5.41 3.30
C VAL A 82 2.77 3.93 3.02
N ARG A 83 2.26 3.59 1.84
CA ARG A 83 2.29 2.23 1.29
C ARG A 83 2.91 2.24 -0.09
N ARG A 84 3.96 1.45 -0.25
CA ARG A 84 4.74 1.41 -1.50
C ARG A 84 4.35 0.24 -2.37
N GLY A 85 4.73 0.32 -3.63
CA GLY A 85 4.55 -0.75 -4.60
C GLY A 85 3.12 -0.95 -5.05
N GLY A 86 2.87 -2.11 -5.63
CA GLY A 86 1.55 -2.57 -5.99
C GLY A 86 0.82 -3.20 -4.80
N LYS A 87 -0.49 -3.38 -4.95
CA LYS A 87 -1.35 -3.94 -3.93
C LYS A 87 -1.54 -5.44 -4.16
N LEU A 88 -1.18 -6.26 -3.18
CA LEU A 88 -1.44 -7.70 -3.17
C LEU A 88 -2.83 -8.01 -2.58
N GLY A 89 -3.24 -7.29 -1.55
CA GLY A 89 -4.56 -7.43 -0.93
C GLY A 89 -4.65 -8.55 0.10
N VAL A 90 -3.60 -8.77 0.86
CA VAL A 90 -3.54 -9.74 1.97
C VAL A 90 -3.13 -9.07 3.28
N ALA A 91 -3.44 -9.74 4.39
CA ALA A 91 -2.89 -9.41 5.71
C ALA A 91 -2.25 -10.65 6.35
N GLY A 92 -1.35 -10.41 7.30
CA GLY A 92 -0.67 -11.44 8.08
C GLY A 92 0.00 -10.82 9.30
N HIS A 93 0.61 -11.65 10.14
CA HIS A 93 1.37 -11.18 11.31
C HIS A 93 2.80 -10.83 10.87
N PRO A 94 3.26 -9.58 11.03
CA PRO A 94 4.51 -9.13 10.42
C PRO A 94 5.76 -9.86 10.94
N ASN A 95 5.85 -10.11 12.24
CA ASN A 95 7.07 -10.60 12.89
C ASN A 95 6.88 -11.92 13.65
N ILE A 96 5.78 -12.64 13.44
CA ILE A 96 5.44 -13.83 14.20
C ILE A 96 5.29 -15.02 13.25
N GLY A 97 6.18 -16.00 13.40
CA GLY A 97 6.11 -17.26 12.68
C GLY A 97 6.29 -17.14 11.16
N PRO A 98 5.88 -18.17 10.42
CA PRO A 98 5.95 -18.16 8.97
C PRO A 98 5.02 -17.13 8.36
N CYS A 99 5.24 -16.80 7.09
CA CYS A 99 4.41 -15.85 6.32
C CYS A 99 3.00 -16.40 6.07
N GLN A 100 2.19 -16.49 7.11
CA GLN A 100 0.83 -16.99 7.03
C GLN A 100 -0.16 -15.88 6.67
N ILE A 101 -1.00 -16.13 5.69
CA ILE A 101 -2.07 -15.23 5.25
C ILE A 101 -3.25 -15.38 6.21
N THR A 102 -3.61 -14.31 6.88
CA THR A 102 -4.73 -14.25 7.84
C THR A 102 -5.98 -13.60 7.26
N LEU A 103 -5.82 -12.82 6.18
CA LEU A 103 -6.92 -12.18 5.45
C LEU A 103 -6.58 -12.07 3.97
N VAL A 104 -7.57 -12.29 3.13
CA VAL A 104 -7.52 -11.99 1.68
C VAL A 104 -8.67 -11.04 1.39
N GLN A 105 -8.36 -9.89 0.80
CA GLN A 105 -9.38 -8.91 0.41
C GLN A 105 -10.13 -9.41 -0.83
N PRO A 106 -11.46 -9.38 -0.85
CA PRO A 106 -12.25 -9.72 -2.04
C PRO A 106 -11.83 -8.88 -3.25
N ASP A 107 -11.85 -9.49 -4.42
CA ASP A 107 -11.48 -8.88 -5.72
C ASP A 107 -10.04 -8.33 -5.80
N SER A 108 -9.18 -8.63 -4.82
CA SER A 108 -7.77 -8.25 -4.83
C SER A 108 -6.93 -9.11 -5.78
N ALA A 109 -5.68 -8.68 -6.02
CA ALA A 109 -4.71 -9.45 -6.78
C ALA A 109 -4.52 -10.86 -6.22
N ALA A 110 -4.46 -11.00 -4.90
CA ALA A 110 -4.35 -12.29 -4.22
C ALA A 110 -5.58 -13.16 -4.41
N ASP A 111 -6.78 -12.60 -4.28
CA ASP A 111 -8.04 -13.31 -4.47
C ASP A 111 -8.17 -13.83 -5.91
N LYS A 112 -7.91 -12.98 -6.90
CA LYS A 112 -7.89 -13.36 -8.34
C LYS A 112 -6.87 -14.45 -8.65
N ALA A 113 -5.77 -14.51 -7.92
CA ALA A 113 -4.74 -15.55 -8.07
C ALA A 113 -5.07 -16.84 -7.29
N GLY A 114 -6.16 -16.88 -6.53
CA GLY A 114 -6.59 -18.04 -5.75
C GLY A 114 -5.80 -18.27 -4.47
N ILE A 115 -5.22 -17.22 -3.89
CA ILE A 115 -4.62 -17.23 -2.55
C ILE A 115 -5.74 -17.28 -1.51
N GLN A 116 -5.57 -18.08 -0.47
CA GLN A 116 -6.58 -18.31 0.57
C GLN A 116 -6.03 -17.97 1.95
N VAL A 117 -6.96 -17.67 2.86
CA VAL A 117 -6.63 -17.58 4.29
C VAL A 117 -6.09 -18.92 4.78
N GLY A 118 -5.01 -18.86 5.56
CA GLY A 118 -4.28 -20.05 6.03
C GLY A 118 -3.11 -20.47 5.15
N ASP A 119 -3.01 -19.96 3.91
CA ASP A 119 -1.83 -20.19 3.07
C ASP A 119 -0.57 -19.64 3.73
N ILE A 120 0.53 -20.37 3.59
CA ILE A 120 1.85 -19.93 4.01
C ILE A 120 2.67 -19.63 2.76
N VAL A 121 3.04 -18.39 2.56
CA VAL A 121 3.93 -18.00 1.47
C VAL A 121 5.35 -18.39 1.84
N THR A 122 5.98 -19.26 1.06
CA THR A 122 7.33 -19.77 1.30
C THR A 122 8.38 -19.09 0.44
N LYS A 123 8.00 -18.67 -0.79
CA LYS A 123 8.90 -17.94 -1.70
C LYS A 123 8.14 -16.89 -2.50
N ILE A 124 8.89 -15.87 -2.91
CA ILE A 124 8.50 -14.86 -3.90
C ILE A 124 9.59 -14.79 -4.97
N ASP A 125 9.22 -14.98 -6.25
CA ASP A 125 10.15 -15.02 -7.39
C ASP A 125 11.37 -15.95 -7.14
N GLY A 126 11.13 -17.13 -6.52
CA GLY A 126 12.15 -18.10 -6.21
C GLY A 126 13.00 -17.82 -4.97
N VAL A 127 12.79 -16.69 -4.28
CA VAL A 127 13.53 -16.30 -3.07
C VAL A 127 12.69 -16.57 -1.83
N ASP A 128 13.30 -17.24 -0.83
CA ASP A 128 12.61 -17.58 0.42
C ASP A 128 12.08 -16.35 1.17
N VAL A 129 10.92 -16.54 1.79
CA VAL A 129 10.25 -15.55 2.64
C VAL A 129 10.03 -16.17 4.01
N ALA A 130 10.63 -15.57 5.04
CA ALA A 130 10.57 -16.09 6.41
C ALA A 130 9.30 -15.66 7.16
N ASN A 131 8.80 -14.46 6.87
CA ASN A 131 7.67 -13.86 7.58
C ASN A 131 6.88 -12.88 6.69
N PHE A 132 5.77 -12.39 7.21
CA PHE A 132 4.89 -11.48 6.46
C PHE A 132 5.54 -10.11 6.21
N GLN A 133 6.44 -9.65 7.06
CA GLN A 133 7.18 -8.41 6.82
C GLN A 133 8.05 -8.49 5.56
N GLU A 134 8.81 -9.58 5.40
CA GLU A 134 9.62 -9.79 4.19
C GLU A 134 8.76 -9.85 2.92
N LEU A 135 7.57 -10.46 2.99
CA LEU A 135 6.63 -10.46 1.88
C LEU A 135 6.23 -9.02 1.50
N THR A 136 5.84 -8.21 2.49
CA THR A 136 5.41 -6.83 2.23
C THR A 136 6.55 -5.95 1.71
N GLU A 137 7.76 -6.12 2.20
CA GLU A 137 8.95 -5.41 1.71
C GLU A 137 9.23 -5.73 0.24
N ARG A 138 9.18 -7.01 -0.14
CA ARG A 138 9.41 -7.44 -1.53
C ARG A 138 8.30 -6.99 -2.48
N VAL A 139 7.04 -7.12 -2.07
CA VAL A 139 5.90 -6.60 -2.82
C VAL A 139 5.99 -5.08 -2.97
N GLY A 140 6.47 -4.38 -1.95
CA GLY A 140 6.68 -2.93 -1.94
C GLY A 140 7.70 -2.44 -2.98
N THR A 141 8.60 -3.31 -3.47
CA THR A 141 9.56 -2.98 -4.55
C THR A 141 8.98 -3.14 -5.96
N ARG A 142 7.80 -3.75 -6.09
CA ARG A 142 7.13 -4.02 -7.37
C ARG A 142 6.00 -3.02 -7.61
N GLY A 143 5.87 -2.56 -8.84
CA GLY A 143 4.82 -1.61 -9.23
C GLY A 143 3.45 -2.26 -9.50
N PRO A 144 2.39 -1.45 -9.58
CA PRO A 144 1.08 -1.91 -10.05
C PRO A 144 1.20 -2.49 -11.47
N GLY A 145 0.51 -3.60 -11.71
CA GLY A 145 0.53 -4.32 -13.00
C GLY A 145 1.71 -5.27 -13.17
N GLU A 146 2.75 -5.19 -12.33
CA GLU A 146 3.83 -6.17 -12.34
C GLU A 146 3.36 -7.53 -11.83
N LYS A 147 3.91 -8.57 -12.42
CA LYS A 147 3.64 -9.95 -12.02
C LYS A 147 4.74 -10.44 -11.10
N LEU A 148 4.35 -11.23 -10.11
CA LEU A 148 5.25 -11.96 -9.24
C LEU A 148 4.76 -13.40 -9.07
N GLU A 149 5.69 -14.30 -8.80
CA GLU A 149 5.41 -15.70 -8.55
C GLU A 149 5.47 -15.97 -7.05
N LEU A 150 4.39 -16.50 -6.48
CA LEU A 150 4.33 -16.91 -5.09
C LEU A 150 4.32 -18.44 -5.01
N GLU A 151 5.24 -18.99 -4.24
CA GLU A 151 5.20 -20.37 -3.79
C GLU A 151 4.52 -20.44 -2.44
N ILE A 152 3.49 -21.27 -2.34
CA ILE A 152 2.59 -21.35 -1.20
C ILE A 152 2.59 -22.78 -0.69
N SER A 153 2.65 -22.95 0.62
CA SER A 153 2.32 -24.19 1.31
C SER A 153 0.88 -24.11 1.82
N ARG A 154 0.02 -24.97 1.32
CA ARG A 154 -1.38 -25.11 1.73
C ARG A 154 -1.59 -26.47 2.35
N GLY A 155 -1.91 -26.51 3.63
CA GLY A 155 -2.16 -27.75 4.35
C GLY A 155 -3.65 -28.01 4.53
N PRO A 156 -4.14 -29.24 4.30
CA PRO A 156 -5.43 -29.66 4.81
C PRO A 156 -5.37 -29.77 6.35
N PRO A 157 -6.52 -29.74 7.05
CA PRO A 157 -6.56 -29.91 8.50
C PRO A 157 -5.93 -31.22 9.00
N ALA A 158 -5.84 -32.22 8.13
CA ALA A 158 -5.15 -33.50 8.37
C ALA A 158 -4.50 -33.97 7.06
N GLY A 159 -3.17 -33.99 7.05
CA GLY A 159 -2.38 -34.45 5.91
C GLY A 159 -1.13 -33.59 5.65
N PRO A 160 -0.26 -34.02 4.72
CA PRO A 160 0.90 -33.22 4.35
C PRO A 160 0.50 -31.95 3.59
N PRO A 161 1.23 -30.83 3.77
CA PRO A 161 0.96 -29.62 3.02
C PRO A 161 1.26 -29.80 1.53
N GLU A 162 0.45 -29.22 0.70
CA GLU A 162 0.64 -29.16 -0.75
C GLU A 162 1.42 -27.91 -1.12
N ARG A 163 2.39 -28.06 -2.03
CA ARG A 163 3.12 -26.94 -2.62
C ARG A 163 2.34 -26.43 -3.84
N ILE A 164 1.99 -25.18 -3.82
CA ILE A 164 1.23 -24.51 -4.87
C ILE A 164 2.02 -23.31 -5.36
N VAL A 165 2.09 -23.12 -6.67
CA VAL A 165 2.68 -21.93 -7.29
C VAL A 165 1.57 -21.08 -7.91
N ARG A 166 1.60 -19.77 -7.64
CA ARG A 166 0.64 -18.80 -8.18
C ARG A 166 1.37 -17.60 -8.76
N THR A 167 0.99 -17.24 -9.98
CA THR A 167 1.39 -15.95 -10.57
C THR A 167 0.35 -14.91 -10.20
N VAL A 168 0.80 -13.84 -9.57
CA VAL A 168 -0.05 -12.74 -9.10
C VAL A 168 0.32 -11.49 -9.85
N GLN A 169 -0.67 -10.81 -10.43
CA GLN A 169 -0.48 -9.47 -10.99
C GLN A 169 -0.97 -8.43 -9.99
N LEU A 170 -0.06 -7.58 -9.53
CA LEU A 170 -0.36 -6.59 -8.50
C LEU A 170 -1.38 -5.56 -8.99
N ASP A 171 -2.34 -5.24 -8.14
CA ASP A 171 -3.30 -4.16 -8.38
C ASP A 171 -2.67 -2.78 -8.07
N ALA A 172 -3.31 -1.71 -8.54
CA ALA A 172 -3.07 -0.36 -8.06
C ALA A 172 -3.76 -0.14 -6.69
N TRP A 173 -3.24 0.82 -5.94
CA TRP A 173 -3.85 1.25 -4.67
C TRP A 173 -5.13 2.07 -4.89
#